data_5be2480f92022da75ae41b65e9b0bb40
#
_entry.id   5be2480f92022da75ae41b65e9b0bb40
#
_cell.length_a   1.000
_cell.length_b   1.000
_cell.length_c   1.000
_cell.angle_alpha   90.00
_cell.angle_beta   90.00
_cell.angle_gamma   90.00
#
_symmetry.space_group_name_H-M   'P 1'
#
loop_
_entity.id
_entity.type
_entity.pdbx_description
1 polymer ?
#
loop_
_entity_poly.entity_id
_entity_poly.type
_entity_poly.pdbx_seq_one_letter_code
_entity_poly.pdbx_strand_id
1 'polypeptide(L)'
;MKTDIILSGVGGQGILSIAAVIGEAALKEGLYMKQAEVHGMSQRGGDVQSNLRLSDSPIASDLIPLGGADLIISLEPMEGLRYLPYLKRDGWVVTHSDPFINIPNYPSMEALQAALDQLPNKVVLDVEALAKEAGSPRAANIVMLGAAAPFMGIGLEKLEAGIRQIFGRKGEEIVELNLKALRLGYEHSNAVRQTL
;
A
#
# COMPACT_ATOMS: atom_id res chain seq x y z
N MET A 1 16.49 -10.34 -5.89
CA MET A 1 15.33 -9.43 -5.78
C MET A 1 15.56 -8.46 -4.63
N LYS A 2 15.21 -7.18 -4.79
CA LYS A 2 15.20 -6.20 -3.71
C LYS A 2 14.08 -5.20 -4.00
N THR A 3 13.19 -4.97 -3.03
CA THR A 3 12.09 -4.00 -3.16
C THR A 3 11.95 -3.24 -1.85
N ASP A 4 12.07 -1.92 -1.92
CA ASP A 4 11.94 -1.00 -0.80
C ASP A 4 10.61 -0.24 -0.94
N ILE A 5 9.72 -0.36 0.04
CA ILE A 5 8.34 0.13 0.01
C ILE A 5 8.10 1.09 1.17
N ILE A 6 7.59 2.29 0.88
CA ILE A 6 6.99 3.16 1.89
C ILE A 6 5.49 2.89 1.92
N LEU A 7 4.99 2.51 3.09
CA LEU A 7 3.56 2.47 3.37
C LEU A 7 3.20 3.74 4.12
N SER A 8 2.19 4.47 3.66
CA SER A 8 1.75 5.71 4.29
C SER A 8 0.24 5.85 4.36
N GLY A 9 -0.23 6.72 5.22
CA GLY A 9 -1.64 7.03 5.40
C GLY A 9 -1.92 7.61 6.77
N VAL A 10 -3.18 7.54 7.18
CA VAL A 10 -3.65 8.07 8.45
C VAL A 10 -3.92 6.92 9.43
N GLY A 11 -3.63 7.14 10.68
CA GLY A 11 -3.82 6.15 11.74
C GLY A 11 -5.27 5.63 11.79
N GLY A 12 -5.40 4.30 11.71
CA GLY A 12 -6.69 3.59 11.66
C GLY A 12 -7.05 3.03 10.27
N GLN A 13 -6.37 3.40 9.20
CA GLN A 13 -6.64 2.92 7.83
C GLN A 13 -6.14 1.48 7.55
N GLY A 14 -5.42 0.85 8.46
CA GLY A 14 -5.03 -0.55 8.33
C GLY A 14 -3.72 -0.81 7.59
N ILE A 15 -2.80 0.14 7.60
CA ILE A 15 -1.44 0.04 7.02
C ILE A 15 -0.69 -1.19 7.53
N LEU A 16 -0.79 -1.48 8.83
CA LEU A 16 -0.17 -2.67 9.45
C LEU A 16 -0.68 -3.99 8.87
N SER A 17 -1.94 -4.05 8.47
CA SER A 17 -2.49 -5.25 7.84
C SER A 17 -1.88 -5.49 6.46
N ILE A 18 -1.64 -4.43 5.69
CA ILE A 18 -0.91 -4.50 4.41
C ILE A 18 0.49 -5.08 4.65
N ALA A 19 1.24 -4.50 5.59
CA ALA A 19 2.59 -4.96 5.92
C ALA A 19 2.61 -6.42 6.38
N ALA A 20 1.63 -6.85 7.19
CA ALA A 20 1.53 -8.22 7.68
C ALA A 20 1.29 -9.23 6.53
N VAL A 21 0.39 -8.93 5.59
CA VAL A 21 0.14 -9.81 4.43
C VAL A 21 1.36 -9.90 3.53
N ILE A 22 2.03 -8.77 3.26
CA ILE A 22 3.29 -8.76 2.48
C ILE A 22 4.36 -9.58 3.19
N GLY A 23 4.48 -9.44 4.52
CA GLY A 23 5.43 -10.18 5.32
C GLY A 23 5.23 -11.69 5.26
N GLU A 24 3.99 -12.17 5.40
CA GLU A 24 3.66 -13.60 5.24
C GLU A 24 3.99 -14.11 3.83
N ALA A 25 3.69 -13.32 2.80
CA ALA A 25 4.02 -13.67 1.42
C ALA A 25 5.54 -13.74 1.20
N ALA A 26 6.28 -12.77 1.71
CA ALA A 26 7.74 -12.71 1.61
C ALA A 26 8.41 -13.90 2.32
N LEU A 27 7.96 -14.26 3.53
CA LEU A 27 8.48 -15.41 4.27
C LEU A 27 8.27 -16.72 3.52
N LYS A 28 7.13 -16.90 2.84
CA LYS A 28 6.86 -18.08 2.00
C LYS A 28 7.73 -18.16 0.76
N GLU A 29 8.24 -17.02 0.29
CA GLU A 29 9.22 -16.94 -0.81
C GLU A 29 10.68 -17.09 -0.32
N GLY A 30 10.90 -17.24 0.98
CA GLY A 30 12.25 -17.28 1.57
C GLY A 30 12.99 -15.95 1.52
N LEU A 31 12.26 -14.83 1.40
CA LEU A 31 12.84 -13.50 1.38
C LEU A 31 13.11 -13.00 2.80
N TYR A 32 14.17 -12.21 2.93
CA TYR A 32 14.39 -11.37 4.11
C TYR A 32 13.44 -10.19 4.10
N MET A 33 12.89 -9.86 5.25
CA MET A 33 12.06 -8.70 5.45
C MET A 33 12.54 -7.89 6.65
N LYS A 34 12.52 -6.57 6.51
CA LYS A 34 12.61 -5.63 7.62
C LYS A 34 11.50 -4.60 7.54
N GLN A 35 10.98 -4.23 8.70
CA GLN A 35 9.97 -3.20 8.84
C GLN A 35 10.31 -2.26 9.99
N ALA A 36 10.15 -0.95 9.74
CA ALA A 36 10.19 0.07 10.77
C ALA A 36 8.99 1.00 10.59
N GLU A 37 8.17 1.13 11.63
CA GLU A 37 7.00 2.00 11.63
C GLU A 37 7.26 3.23 12.48
N VAL A 38 6.86 4.38 11.95
CA VAL A 38 6.84 5.65 12.65
C VAL A 38 5.40 6.18 12.65
N HIS A 39 4.89 6.47 13.81
CA HIS A 39 3.60 7.13 13.98
C HIS A 39 3.69 8.20 15.05
N GLY A 40 2.85 9.23 14.95
CA GLY A 40 2.71 10.23 15.98
C GLY A 40 2.11 9.66 17.27
N MET A 41 2.13 10.43 18.36
CA MET A 41 1.51 10.06 19.64
C MET A 41 -0.01 9.84 19.53
N SER A 42 -0.65 10.41 18.50
CA SER A 42 -2.06 10.17 18.16
C SER A 42 -2.20 8.85 17.39
N GLN A 43 -2.77 7.83 18.01
CA GLN A 43 -3.01 6.53 17.38
C GLN A 43 -4.12 6.55 16.32
N ARG A 44 -4.90 7.62 16.22
CA ARG A 44 -5.97 7.81 15.23
C ARG A 44 -5.89 9.22 14.66
N GLY A 45 -6.02 9.32 13.33
CA GLY A 45 -6.02 10.59 12.61
C GLY A 45 -4.65 11.24 12.42
N GLY A 46 -3.58 10.67 12.98
CA GLY A 46 -2.20 11.13 12.76
C GLY A 46 -1.55 10.45 11.55
N ASP A 47 -0.49 11.09 11.03
CA ASP A 47 0.38 10.52 10.00
C ASP A 47 1.00 9.19 10.47
N VAL A 48 1.01 8.21 9.59
CA VAL A 48 1.67 6.92 9.78
C VAL A 48 2.56 6.64 8.58
N GLN A 49 3.82 6.34 8.87
CA GLN A 49 4.80 5.88 7.90
C GLN A 49 5.35 4.52 8.31
N SER A 50 5.45 3.60 7.38
CA SER A 50 6.17 2.34 7.57
C SER A 50 7.16 2.11 6.44
N ASN A 51 8.42 1.88 6.79
CA ASN A 51 9.44 1.40 5.88
C ASN A 51 9.34 -0.12 5.83
N LEU A 52 9.12 -0.68 4.66
CA LEU A 52 9.07 -2.11 4.44
C LEU A 52 10.10 -2.49 3.38
N ARG A 53 11.04 -3.34 3.75
CA ARG A 53 12.15 -3.76 2.88
C ARG A 53 12.12 -5.25 2.67
N LEU A 54 12.18 -5.68 1.41
CA LEU A 54 12.18 -7.07 0.97
C LEU A 54 13.46 -7.35 0.18
N SER A 55 14.10 -8.51 0.40
CA SER A 55 15.31 -8.88 -0.33
C SER A 55 15.55 -10.38 -0.31
N ASP A 56 16.19 -10.91 -1.35
CA ASP A 56 16.76 -12.26 -1.36
C ASP A 56 18.08 -12.36 -0.60
N SER A 57 18.60 -11.24 -0.12
CA SER A 57 19.84 -11.15 0.66
C SER A 57 19.60 -10.45 1.99
N PRO A 58 20.44 -10.67 3.02
CA PRO A 58 20.28 -10.01 4.32
C PRO A 58 20.23 -8.49 4.22
N ILE A 59 19.26 -7.89 4.92
CA ILE A 59 19.03 -6.43 4.95
C ILE A 59 19.73 -5.85 6.17
N ALA A 60 20.67 -4.92 5.96
CA ALA A 60 21.44 -4.30 7.06
C ALA A 60 20.61 -3.29 7.87
N SER A 61 19.87 -2.39 7.20
CA SER A 61 19.06 -1.35 7.83
C SER A 61 17.58 -1.55 7.54
N ASP A 62 16.72 -1.26 8.49
CA ASP A 62 15.27 -1.24 8.36
C ASP A 62 14.72 0.09 7.77
N LEU A 63 15.54 1.13 7.73
CA LEU A 63 15.17 2.43 7.14
C LEU A 63 15.53 2.50 5.65
N ILE A 64 14.63 3.07 4.87
CA ILE A 64 14.82 3.38 3.45
C ILE A 64 15.42 4.79 3.35
N PRO A 65 16.55 4.98 2.65
CA PRO A 65 17.10 6.31 2.45
C PRO A 65 16.27 7.13 1.46
N LEU A 66 16.45 8.46 1.45
CA LEU A 66 15.87 9.33 0.45
C LEU A 66 16.26 8.86 -0.97
N GLY A 67 15.30 8.86 -1.88
CA GLY A 67 15.48 8.36 -3.24
C GLY A 67 15.68 6.84 -3.33
N GLY A 68 15.39 6.07 -2.26
CA GLY A 68 15.63 4.63 -2.20
C GLY A 68 14.40 3.74 -2.35
N ALA A 69 13.19 4.30 -2.27
CA ALA A 69 11.95 3.53 -2.37
C ALA A 69 11.60 3.18 -3.82
N ASP A 70 11.30 1.92 -4.07
CA ASP A 70 10.78 1.45 -5.35
C ASP A 70 9.28 1.75 -5.50
N LEU A 71 8.57 1.81 -4.35
CA LEU A 71 7.13 1.93 -4.31
C LEU A 71 6.69 2.74 -3.09
N ILE A 72 5.71 3.62 -3.29
CA ILE A 72 4.91 4.23 -2.23
C ILE A 72 3.50 3.66 -2.33
N ILE A 73 2.99 3.09 -1.25
CA ILE A 73 1.60 2.64 -1.12
C ILE A 73 0.94 3.54 -0.09
N SER A 74 -0.06 4.30 -0.48
CA SER A 74 -0.71 5.25 0.41
C SER A 74 -2.23 5.11 0.44
N LEU A 75 -2.79 4.99 1.63
CA LEU A 75 -4.24 4.98 1.84
C LEU A 75 -4.83 6.39 1.93
N GLU A 76 -3.97 7.41 1.80
CA GLU A 76 -4.36 8.82 1.83
C GLU A 76 -3.46 9.61 0.87
N PRO A 77 -4.00 10.35 -0.12
CA PRO A 77 -3.22 10.91 -1.21
C PRO A 77 -2.19 11.97 -0.76
N MET A 78 -2.52 12.84 0.20
CA MET A 78 -1.57 13.83 0.71
C MET A 78 -0.40 13.16 1.43
N GLU A 79 -0.67 12.09 2.19
CA GLU A 79 0.39 11.31 2.86
C GLU A 79 1.27 10.57 1.84
N GLY A 80 0.70 10.14 0.70
CA GLY A 80 1.50 9.61 -0.42
C GLY A 80 2.46 10.64 -0.99
N LEU A 81 1.98 11.86 -1.23
CA LEU A 81 2.79 12.97 -1.73
C LEU A 81 3.86 13.43 -0.73
N ARG A 82 3.60 13.35 0.57
CA ARG A 82 4.55 13.69 1.64
C ARG A 82 5.86 12.90 1.55
N TYR A 83 5.77 11.63 1.13
CA TYR A 83 6.91 10.72 1.07
C TYR A 83 7.59 10.63 -0.31
N LEU A 84 7.21 11.46 -1.29
CA LEU A 84 7.87 11.53 -2.60
C LEU A 84 9.41 11.71 -2.53
N PRO A 85 9.99 12.44 -1.57
CA PRO A 85 11.45 12.51 -1.44
C PRO A 85 12.14 11.15 -1.24
N TYR A 86 11.42 10.14 -0.78
CA TYR A 86 11.93 8.77 -0.66
C TYR A 86 11.86 7.97 -1.95
N LEU A 87 11.00 8.37 -2.91
CA LEU A 87 10.76 7.61 -4.14
C LEU A 87 11.95 7.69 -5.08
N LYS A 88 12.33 6.58 -5.68
CA LYS A 88 13.26 6.54 -6.81
C LYS A 88 12.66 7.26 -8.03
N ARG A 89 13.53 7.67 -8.95
CA ARG A 89 13.12 8.35 -10.17
C ARG A 89 12.16 7.53 -11.05
N ASP A 90 12.33 6.22 -11.04
CA ASP A 90 11.52 5.23 -11.77
C ASP A 90 10.53 4.48 -10.86
N GLY A 91 10.41 4.91 -9.60
CA GLY A 91 9.50 4.31 -8.62
C GLY A 91 8.04 4.62 -8.92
N TRP A 92 7.16 3.85 -8.28
CA TRP A 92 5.71 3.94 -8.44
C TRP A 92 5.01 4.49 -7.20
N VAL A 93 3.92 5.21 -7.42
CA VAL A 93 2.99 5.64 -6.37
C VAL A 93 1.65 4.98 -6.61
N VAL A 94 1.15 4.24 -5.63
CA VAL A 94 -0.21 3.66 -5.62
C VAL A 94 -0.96 4.30 -4.47
N THR A 95 -2.03 5.05 -4.77
CA THR A 95 -2.72 5.85 -3.74
C THR A 95 -4.22 5.87 -3.93
N HIS A 96 -4.95 6.11 -2.83
CA HIS A 96 -6.38 6.40 -2.83
C HIS A 96 -6.65 7.74 -3.53
N SER A 97 -7.79 7.82 -4.23
CA SER A 97 -8.25 9.06 -4.87
C SER A 97 -8.78 10.08 -3.88
N ASP A 98 -9.44 9.63 -2.81
CA ASP A 98 -10.18 10.49 -1.91
C ASP A 98 -9.37 10.86 -0.67
N PRO A 99 -9.38 12.15 -0.28
CA PRO A 99 -8.64 12.63 0.88
C PRO A 99 -9.33 12.28 2.20
N PHE A 100 -8.52 12.07 3.23
CA PHE A 100 -8.98 12.05 4.61
C PHE A 100 -8.65 13.39 5.28
N ILE A 101 -9.58 14.34 5.21
CA ILE A 101 -9.38 15.71 5.70
C ILE A 101 -9.36 15.72 7.23
N ASN A 102 -8.16 15.62 7.82
CA ASN A 102 -7.91 15.54 9.26
C ASN A 102 -7.27 16.81 9.86
N ILE A 103 -6.92 17.77 9.01
CA ILE A 103 -6.26 19.03 9.41
C ILE A 103 -6.95 20.25 8.80
N PRO A 104 -6.98 21.43 9.49
CA PRO A 104 -7.66 22.61 8.99
C PRO A 104 -7.07 23.21 7.69
N ASN A 105 -5.78 23.02 7.47
CA ASN A 105 -5.04 23.52 6.31
C ASN A 105 -4.76 22.43 5.27
N TYR A 106 -5.69 21.48 5.12
CA TYR A 106 -5.59 20.45 4.08
C TYR A 106 -5.54 21.12 2.68
N PRO A 107 -4.70 20.65 1.74
CA PRO A 107 -4.64 21.19 0.39
C PRO A 107 -6.00 21.13 -0.32
N SER A 108 -6.25 22.06 -1.26
CA SER A 108 -7.44 21.96 -2.10
C SER A 108 -7.38 20.73 -3.00
N MET A 109 -8.54 20.22 -3.41
CA MET A 109 -8.63 19.06 -4.30
C MET A 109 -7.91 19.30 -5.63
N GLU A 110 -7.97 20.52 -6.15
CA GLU A 110 -7.30 20.91 -7.39
C GLU A 110 -5.78 20.87 -7.23
N ALA A 111 -5.26 21.34 -6.09
CA ALA A 111 -3.82 21.31 -5.83
C ALA A 111 -3.31 19.87 -5.64
N LEU A 112 -4.10 19.03 -4.95
CA LEU A 112 -3.80 17.62 -4.76
C LEU A 112 -3.78 16.87 -6.07
N GLN A 113 -4.81 17.04 -6.90
CA GLN A 113 -4.91 16.42 -8.22
C GLN A 113 -3.77 16.87 -9.13
N ALA A 114 -3.47 18.18 -9.17
CA ALA A 114 -2.36 18.71 -9.97
C ALA A 114 -1.01 18.11 -9.55
N ALA A 115 -0.78 17.89 -8.25
CA ALA A 115 0.44 17.25 -7.76
C ALA A 115 0.51 15.77 -8.16
N LEU A 116 -0.59 15.04 -8.05
CA LEU A 116 -0.68 13.65 -8.49
C LEU A 116 -0.46 13.52 -10.00
N ASP A 117 -1.01 14.44 -10.81
CA ASP A 117 -0.91 14.40 -12.26
C ASP A 117 0.53 14.56 -12.79
N GLN A 118 1.40 15.21 -12.00
CA GLN A 118 2.81 15.34 -12.32
C GLN A 118 3.63 14.06 -12.14
N LEU A 119 3.09 13.05 -11.45
CA LEU A 119 3.79 11.78 -11.22
C LEU A 119 3.78 10.94 -12.51
N PRO A 120 4.96 10.53 -13.03
CA PRO A 120 5.03 9.74 -14.25
C PRO A 120 4.51 8.29 -14.06
N ASN A 121 4.76 7.72 -12.89
CA ASN A 121 4.42 6.34 -12.55
C ASN A 121 3.45 6.34 -11.37
N LYS A 122 2.16 6.25 -11.64
CA LYS A 122 1.13 6.27 -10.60
C LYS A 122 -0.04 5.36 -10.91
N VAL A 123 -0.67 4.89 -9.84
CA VAL A 123 -2.04 4.36 -9.85
C VAL A 123 -2.83 5.12 -8.79
N VAL A 124 -3.90 5.78 -9.21
CA VAL A 124 -4.84 6.47 -8.33
C VAL A 124 -6.19 5.79 -8.46
N LEU A 125 -6.76 5.30 -7.36
CA LEU A 125 -7.99 4.53 -7.41
C LEU A 125 -8.87 4.79 -6.19
N ASP A 126 -10.19 4.68 -6.36
CA ASP A 126 -11.15 4.69 -5.25
C ASP A 126 -11.19 3.31 -4.57
N VAL A 127 -10.35 3.15 -3.54
CA VAL A 127 -10.29 1.87 -2.80
C VAL A 127 -11.56 1.59 -2.01
N GLU A 128 -12.31 2.62 -1.60
CA GLU A 128 -13.56 2.44 -0.86
C GLU A 128 -14.68 1.92 -1.74
N ALA A 129 -14.81 2.44 -2.97
CA ALA A 129 -15.78 1.94 -3.94
C ALA A 129 -15.51 0.46 -4.26
N LEU A 130 -14.27 0.10 -4.57
CA LEU A 130 -13.87 -1.28 -4.84
C LEU A 130 -14.04 -2.20 -3.61
N ALA A 131 -13.79 -1.70 -2.42
CA ALA A 131 -14.02 -2.47 -1.19
C ALA A 131 -15.52 -2.75 -0.94
N LYS A 132 -16.39 -1.78 -1.22
CA LYS A 132 -17.86 -1.97 -1.19
C LYS A 132 -18.29 -3.01 -2.22
N GLU A 133 -17.73 -3.00 -3.43
CA GLU A 133 -17.96 -4.02 -4.46
C GLU A 133 -17.47 -5.41 -4.01
N ALA A 134 -16.36 -5.47 -3.28
CA ALA A 134 -15.88 -6.72 -2.69
C ALA A 134 -16.84 -7.27 -1.62
N GLY A 135 -17.65 -6.42 -1.00
CA GLY A 135 -18.62 -6.76 0.02
C GLY A 135 -18.44 -6.06 1.38
N SER A 136 -17.36 -5.30 1.58
CA SER A 136 -17.17 -4.54 2.82
C SER A 136 -16.20 -3.37 2.66
N PRO A 137 -16.56 -2.15 3.08
CA PRO A 137 -15.65 -1.00 3.07
C PRO A 137 -14.40 -1.20 3.95
N ARG A 138 -14.45 -2.16 4.89
CA ARG A 138 -13.30 -2.49 5.76
C ARG A 138 -12.16 -3.17 5.02
N ALA A 139 -12.37 -3.61 3.76
CA ALA A 139 -11.35 -4.24 2.93
C ALA A 139 -10.58 -3.23 2.05
N ALA A 140 -10.77 -1.93 2.21
CA ALA A 140 -10.11 -0.89 1.42
C ALA A 140 -8.58 -0.99 1.42
N ASN A 141 -7.97 -1.32 2.56
CA ASN A 141 -6.54 -1.57 2.66
C ASN A 141 -6.08 -2.80 1.84
N ILE A 142 -6.91 -3.82 1.71
CA ILE A 142 -6.60 -5.02 0.91
C ILE A 142 -6.81 -4.74 -0.60
N VAL A 143 -7.78 -3.91 -0.97
CA VAL A 143 -7.86 -3.37 -2.35
C VAL A 143 -6.57 -2.62 -2.70
N MET A 144 -6.10 -1.74 -1.81
CA MET A 144 -4.83 -1.02 -2.00
C MET A 144 -3.64 -1.96 -2.15
N LEU A 145 -3.56 -3.00 -1.33
CA LEU A 145 -2.54 -4.04 -1.44
C LEU A 145 -2.59 -4.72 -2.82
N GLY A 146 -3.78 -5.07 -3.29
CA GLY A 146 -3.98 -5.64 -4.63
C GLY A 146 -3.50 -4.71 -5.74
N ALA A 147 -3.85 -3.42 -5.65
CA ALA A 147 -3.41 -2.41 -6.60
C ALA A 147 -1.87 -2.24 -6.62
N ALA A 148 -1.22 -2.44 -5.50
CA ALA A 148 0.24 -2.36 -5.37
C ALA A 148 0.97 -3.64 -5.84
N ALA A 149 0.29 -4.78 -5.89
CA ALA A 149 0.89 -6.10 -6.17
C ALA A 149 1.74 -6.15 -7.46
N PRO A 150 1.34 -5.54 -8.60
CA PRO A 150 2.12 -5.56 -9.82
C PRO A 150 3.52 -4.94 -9.72
N PHE A 151 3.76 -4.13 -8.70
CA PHE A 151 4.98 -3.33 -8.52
C PHE A 151 5.91 -3.85 -7.41
N MET A 152 5.48 -4.89 -6.67
CA MET A 152 6.24 -5.40 -5.51
C MET A 152 7.24 -6.52 -5.84
N GLY A 153 7.08 -7.18 -7.00
CA GLY A 153 7.87 -8.34 -7.35
C GLY A 153 7.51 -9.63 -6.58
N ILE A 154 6.38 -9.63 -5.86
CA ILE A 154 5.78 -10.80 -5.22
C ILE A 154 4.56 -11.20 -6.03
N GLY A 155 4.41 -12.49 -6.34
CA GLY A 155 3.27 -13.02 -7.09
C GLY A 155 1.95 -12.85 -6.32
N LEU A 156 0.86 -12.61 -7.07
CA LEU A 156 -0.47 -12.42 -6.48
C LEU A 156 -0.91 -13.61 -5.62
N GLU A 157 -0.61 -14.83 -6.07
CA GLU A 157 -0.91 -16.08 -5.37
C GLU A 157 -0.22 -16.18 -4.00
N LYS A 158 0.92 -15.51 -3.80
CA LYS A 158 1.60 -15.47 -2.51
C LYS A 158 0.94 -14.49 -1.56
N LEU A 159 0.45 -13.37 -2.09
CA LEU A 159 -0.38 -12.43 -1.31
C LEU A 159 -1.71 -13.06 -0.91
N GLU A 160 -2.35 -13.83 -1.81
CA GLU A 160 -3.55 -14.60 -1.48
C GLU A 160 -3.28 -15.61 -0.35
N ALA A 161 -2.15 -16.33 -0.42
CA ALA A 161 -1.75 -17.24 0.64
C ALA A 161 -1.45 -16.50 1.97
N GLY A 162 -0.91 -15.29 1.92
CA GLY A 162 -0.73 -14.40 3.07
C GLY A 162 -2.07 -13.99 3.69
N ILE A 163 -3.05 -13.62 2.86
CA ILE A 163 -4.42 -13.30 3.32
C ILE A 163 -5.04 -14.49 4.05
N ARG A 164 -4.97 -15.70 3.49
CA ARG A 164 -5.49 -16.91 4.13
C ARG A 164 -4.83 -17.16 5.48
N GLN A 165 -3.54 -16.91 5.60
CA GLN A 165 -2.80 -17.08 6.85
C GLN A 165 -3.22 -16.04 7.91
N ILE A 166 -3.31 -14.77 7.55
CA ILE A 166 -3.61 -13.67 8.47
C ILE A 166 -5.08 -13.67 8.89
N PHE A 167 -5.99 -13.93 7.95
CA PHE A 167 -7.43 -13.79 8.18
C PHE A 167 -8.14 -15.14 8.42
N GLY A 168 -7.47 -16.29 8.23
CA GLY A 168 -8.09 -17.63 8.34
C GLY A 168 -8.78 -17.89 9.67
N ARG A 169 -8.23 -17.37 10.79
CA ARG A 169 -8.86 -17.49 12.12
C ARG A 169 -10.17 -16.71 12.28
N LYS A 170 -10.47 -15.78 11.35
CA LYS A 170 -11.69 -14.96 11.36
C LYS A 170 -12.85 -15.60 10.58
N GLY A 171 -12.62 -16.76 9.96
CA GLY A 171 -13.59 -17.50 9.17
C GLY A 171 -13.43 -17.32 7.66
N GLU A 172 -13.90 -18.32 6.91
CA GLU A 172 -13.74 -18.41 5.45
C GLU A 172 -14.41 -17.23 4.72
N GLU A 173 -15.55 -16.75 5.20
CA GLU A 173 -16.26 -15.61 4.63
C GLU A 173 -15.36 -14.35 4.60
N ILE A 174 -14.63 -14.09 5.69
CA ILE A 174 -13.70 -12.97 5.78
C ILE A 174 -12.50 -13.18 4.86
N VAL A 175 -12.02 -14.40 4.74
CA VAL A 175 -10.93 -14.74 3.82
C VAL A 175 -11.35 -14.45 2.37
N GLU A 176 -12.47 -15.00 1.92
CA GLU A 176 -12.95 -14.84 0.55
C GLU A 176 -13.27 -13.36 0.21
N LEU A 177 -13.83 -12.61 1.16
CA LEU A 177 -14.03 -11.17 1.00
C LEU A 177 -12.70 -10.44 0.75
N ASN A 178 -11.67 -10.73 1.53
CA ASN A 178 -10.35 -10.10 1.36
C ASN A 178 -9.65 -10.57 0.07
N LEU A 179 -9.81 -11.83 -0.33
CA LEU A 179 -9.30 -12.30 -1.61
C LEU A 179 -9.96 -11.59 -2.79
N LYS A 180 -11.28 -11.40 -2.74
CA LYS A 180 -12.01 -10.62 -3.74
C LYS A 180 -11.51 -9.18 -3.79
N ALA A 181 -11.34 -8.54 -2.64
CA ALA A 181 -10.80 -7.17 -2.53
C ALA A 181 -9.40 -7.05 -3.15
N LEU A 182 -8.50 -8.00 -2.85
CA LEU A 182 -7.16 -8.06 -3.43
C LEU A 182 -7.21 -8.12 -4.95
N ARG A 183 -8.04 -9.01 -5.50
CA ARG A 183 -8.18 -9.21 -6.96
C ARG A 183 -8.72 -7.98 -7.67
N LEU A 184 -9.74 -7.32 -7.12
CA LEU A 184 -10.29 -6.08 -7.68
C LEU A 184 -9.22 -4.98 -7.77
N GLY A 185 -8.42 -4.79 -6.71
CA GLY A 185 -7.31 -3.84 -6.74
C GLY A 185 -6.25 -4.20 -7.78
N TYR A 186 -5.87 -5.48 -7.87
CA TYR A 186 -4.90 -6.00 -8.83
C TYR A 186 -5.34 -5.81 -10.28
N GLU A 187 -6.59 -6.13 -10.61
CA GLU A 187 -7.17 -5.98 -11.94
C GLU A 187 -7.18 -4.52 -12.37
N HIS A 188 -7.56 -3.60 -11.45
CA HIS A 188 -7.54 -2.17 -11.71
C HIS A 188 -6.13 -1.68 -12.10
N SER A 189 -5.11 -2.04 -11.33
CA SER A 189 -3.73 -1.63 -11.60
C SER A 189 -3.14 -2.23 -12.87
N ASN A 190 -3.44 -3.49 -13.16
CA ASN A 190 -2.99 -4.12 -14.40
C ASN A 190 -3.56 -3.45 -15.63
N ALA A 191 -4.83 -3.02 -15.61
CA ALA A 191 -5.42 -2.24 -16.69
C ALA A 191 -4.68 -0.92 -16.94
N VAL A 192 -4.32 -0.20 -15.86
CA VAL A 192 -3.52 1.05 -15.94
C VAL A 192 -2.13 0.77 -16.51
N ARG A 193 -1.45 -0.28 -16.03
CA ARG A 193 -0.08 -0.63 -16.46
C ARG A 193 0.01 -1.01 -17.93
N GLN A 194 -1.03 -1.60 -18.51
CA GLN A 194 -1.07 -1.99 -19.92
C GLN A 194 -1.28 -0.80 -20.87
N THR A 195 -1.70 0.35 -20.36
CA THR A 195 -1.94 1.57 -21.12
C THR A 195 -0.75 2.55 -21.13
N LEU A 196 0.29 2.27 -20.35
CA LEU A 196 1.56 3.03 -20.27
C LEU A 196 2.65 2.36 -21.11
#